data_c73e12703fffcdbe85e372d18092964a
#
_entry.id   c73e12703fffcdbe85e372d18092964a
#
_cell.length_a   1.000
_cell.length_b   1.000
_cell.length_c   1.000
_cell.angle_alpha   90.00
_cell.angle_beta   90.00
_cell.angle_gamma   90.00
#
_symmetry.space_group_name_H-M   'P 1'
#
loop_
_entity.id
_entity.type
_entity.pdbx_description
1 polymer ?
#
loop_
_entity_poly.entity_id
_entity_poly.type
_entity_poly.pdbx_seq_one_letter_code
_entity_poly.pdbx_strand_id
1 'polypeptide(L)'
;MILEFKFKNFRSAKDWQILSFEASADKISEEYYCTTINDTKVLKLGILYGANASGKTNVLLALDFIRKIAISPKINKMQPIGFTPFLLDDTTKKECGVFELTFFVNNIKHIYYLEVDNSAVLKETLKYYPGKQPAEIFSRETIHGITHIRLGSKVKLNVAEQEKLQVNTLSNMSVVSAYATANFMFPELERVYNYFLKQWLPILLPQTDLKTWTTGEMEAEKENKSFL
;
A
#
# COMPACT_ATOMS: atom_id res chain seq x y z
N MET A 1 -5.12 -6.48 -7.86
CA MET A 1 -6.43 -5.78 -7.93
C MET A 1 -6.85 -5.36 -6.53
N ILE A 2 -7.33 -4.12 -6.33
CA ILE A 2 -7.80 -3.63 -5.03
C ILE A 2 -9.21 -4.16 -4.77
N LEU A 3 -9.48 -4.64 -3.55
CA LEU A 3 -10.80 -5.02 -3.09
C LEU A 3 -11.41 -3.95 -2.19
N GLU A 4 -10.64 -3.47 -1.21
CA GLU A 4 -11.09 -2.46 -0.26
C GLU A 4 -9.92 -1.62 0.23
N PHE A 5 -10.16 -0.34 0.42
CA PHE A 5 -9.22 0.59 1.02
C PHE A 5 -9.91 1.40 2.11
N LYS A 6 -9.32 1.41 3.30
CA LYS A 6 -9.80 2.18 4.44
C LYS A 6 -8.70 3.09 4.94
N PHE A 7 -9.06 4.31 5.34
CA PHE A 7 -8.12 5.21 5.98
C PHE A 7 -8.83 6.19 6.92
N LYS A 8 -8.11 6.70 7.89
CA LYS A 8 -8.56 7.78 8.79
C LYS A 8 -7.41 8.71 9.15
N ASN A 9 -7.76 9.89 9.62
CA ASN A 9 -6.83 10.94 10.03
C ASN A 9 -5.79 11.26 8.93
N PHE A 10 -6.27 11.57 7.74
CA PHE A 10 -5.41 11.95 6.62
C PHE A 10 -5.99 13.14 5.86
N ARG A 11 -5.26 14.26 5.81
CA ARG A 11 -5.67 15.51 5.13
C ARG A 11 -7.05 16.01 5.58
N SER A 12 -8.07 15.97 4.71
CA SER A 12 -9.44 16.39 5.04
C SER A 12 -10.31 15.28 5.65
N ALA A 13 -9.81 14.06 5.77
CA ALA A 13 -10.52 12.95 6.36
C ALA A 13 -10.15 12.80 7.84
N LYS A 14 -11.07 13.18 8.75
CA LYS A 14 -10.95 12.96 10.18
C LYS A 14 -11.25 11.50 10.53
N ASP A 15 -12.43 11.06 10.15
CA ASP A 15 -12.96 9.74 10.46
C ASP A 15 -12.67 8.73 9.36
N TRP A 16 -13.01 7.46 9.60
CA TRP A 16 -12.84 6.39 8.63
C TRP A 16 -13.52 6.70 7.31
N GLN A 17 -12.75 6.62 6.24
CA GLN A 17 -13.20 6.59 4.86
C GLN A 17 -13.01 5.19 4.32
N ILE A 18 -14.00 4.67 3.60
CA ILE A 18 -13.98 3.32 3.04
C ILE A 18 -14.28 3.42 1.54
N LEU A 19 -13.36 2.91 0.73
CA LEU A 19 -13.54 2.70 -0.70
C LEU A 19 -13.56 1.19 -0.96
N SER A 20 -14.72 0.65 -1.34
CA SER A 20 -14.89 -0.77 -1.64
C SER A 20 -15.11 -0.99 -3.12
N PHE A 21 -14.44 -1.99 -3.68
CA PHE A 21 -14.65 -2.54 -5.02
C PHE A 21 -15.32 -3.91 -4.97
N GLU A 22 -15.82 -4.35 -3.81
CA GLU A 22 -16.63 -5.55 -3.72
C GLU A 22 -17.97 -5.31 -4.42
N ALA A 23 -18.33 -6.19 -5.35
CA ALA A 23 -19.56 -6.04 -6.12
C ALA A 23 -20.79 -6.31 -5.22
N SER A 24 -21.84 -5.52 -5.42
CA SER A 24 -23.15 -5.76 -4.81
C SER A 24 -23.81 -7.04 -5.35
N ALA A 25 -24.94 -7.41 -4.78
CA ALA A 25 -25.74 -8.55 -5.26
C ALA A 25 -26.45 -8.28 -6.60
N ASP A 26 -26.36 -7.07 -7.15
CA ASP A 26 -26.93 -6.71 -8.45
C ASP A 26 -26.21 -7.44 -9.58
N LYS A 27 -26.98 -8.02 -10.49
CA LYS A 27 -26.48 -8.81 -11.64
C LYS A 27 -26.51 -8.06 -12.96
N ILE A 28 -26.97 -6.80 -12.99
CA ILE A 28 -27.07 -6.02 -14.23
C ILE A 28 -25.68 -5.78 -14.80
N SER A 29 -25.42 -6.30 -15.99
CA SER A 29 -24.14 -6.14 -16.71
C SER A 29 -22.90 -6.59 -15.91
N GLU A 30 -23.06 -7.54 -15.00
CA GLU A 30 -22.00 -8.06 -14.14
C GLU A 30 -20.76 -8.53 -14.93
N GLU A 31 -20.96 -9.20 -16.06
CA GLU A 31 -19.89 -9.69 -16.96
C GLU A 31 -18.97 -8.58 -17.50
N TYR A 32 -19.50 -7.35 -17.66
CA TYR A 32 -18.71 -6.21 -18.14
C TYR A 32 -17.98 -5.48 -17.01
N TYR A 33 -18.64 -5.29 -15.87
CA TYR A 33 -18.14 -4.44 -14.79
C TYR A 33 -17.44 -5.17 -13.66
N CYS A 34 -17.62 -6.49 -13.56
CA CYS A 34 -17.01 -7.30 -12.52
C CYS A 34 -15.98 -8.28 -13.08
N THR A 35 -15.09 -8.70 -12.20
CA THR A 35 -14.26 -9.89 -12.37
C THR A 35 -14.35 -10.73 -11.11
N THR A 36 -14.29 -12.05 -11.25
CA THR A 36 -14.31 -12.96 -10.10
C THR A 36 -12.91 -13.46 -9.82
N ILE A 37 -12.47 -13.26 -8.60
CA ILE A 37 -11.19 -13.77 -8.10
C ILE A 37 -11.51 -14.73 -6.95
N ASN A 38 -11.27 -16.02 -7.14
CA ASN A 38 -11.81 -17.08 -6.29
C ASN A 38 -13.33 -16.91 -6.16
N ASP A 39 -13.85 -16.77 -4.93
CA ASP A 39 -15.30 -16.59 -4.67
C ASP A 39 -15.71 -15.12 -4.50
N THR A 40 -14.79 -14.17 -4.77
CA THR A 40 -15.04 -12.73 -4.57
C THR A 40 -15.24 -12.02 -5.91
N LYS A 41 -16.36 -11.34 -6.06
CA LYS A 41 -16.64 -10.48 -7.21
C LYS A 41 -16.11 -9.08 -6.95
N VAL A 42 -15.29 -8.57 -7.85
CA VAL A 42 -14.59 -7.28 -7.71
C VAL A 42 -14.95 -6.39 -8.90
N LEU A 43 -15.32 -5.15 -8.61
CA LEU A 43 -15.61 -4.12 -9.62
C LEU A 43 -14.32 -3.74 -10.36
N LYS A 44 -14.39 -3.63 -11.69
CA LYS A 44 -13.29 -3.19 -12.55
C LYS A 44 -13.13 -1.67 -12.57
N LEU A 45 -14.17 -0.92 -12.19
CA LEU A 45 -14.24 0.53 -12.25
C LEU A 45 -14.96 1.08 -11.02
N GLY A 46 -14.45 2.16 -10.45
CA GLY A 46 -15.09 2.97 -9.42
C GLY A 46 -15.09 4.43 -9.85
N ILE A 47 -16.22 5.13 -9.69
CA ILE A 47 -16.36 6.55 -9.99
C ILE A 47 -16.67 7.30 -8.70
N LEU A 48 -15.82 8.26 -8.34
CA LEU A 48 -16.02 9.18 -7.21
C LEU A 48 -16.59 10.50 -7.72
N TYR A 49 -17.80 10.83 -7.33
CA TYR A 49 -18.43 12.11 -7.65
C TYR A 49 -18.92 12.83 -6.40
N GLY A 50 -19.14 14.13 -6.50
CA GLY A 50 -19.59 14.97 -5.39
C GLY A 50 -19.19 16.43 -5.60
N ALA A 51 -19.62 17.31 -4.70
CA ALA A 51 -19.34 18.74 -4.73
C ALA A 51 -17.83 19.06 -4.74
N ASN A 52 -17.46 20.25 -5.19
CA ASN A 52 -16.07 20.72 -5.05
C ASN A 52 -15.68 20.77 -3.56
N ALA A 53 -14.42 20.49 -3.27
CA ALA A 53 -13.88 20.40 -1.91
C ALA A 53 -14.47 19.28 -1.00
N SER A 54 -15.25 18.33 -1.54
CA SER A 54 -15.83 17.20 -0.77
C SER A 54 -14.82 16.10 -0.41
N GLY A 55 -13.54 16.25 -0.73
CA GLY A 55 -12.50 15.28 -0.35
C GLY A 55 -12.20 14.19 -1.39
N LYS A 56 -12.82 14.18 -2.58
CA LYS A 56 -12.59 13.17 -3.63
C LYS A 56 -11.11 12.95 -3.94
N THR A 57 -10.38 14.03 -4.15
CA THR A 57 -8.94 13.99 -4.43
C THR A 57 -8.15 13.39 -3.25
N ASN A 58 -8.59 13.62 -2.01
CA ASN A 58 -7.88 13.10 -0.83
C ASN A 58 -7.98 11.57 -0.71
N VAL A 59 -9.05 10.94 -1.23
CA VAL A 59 -9.13 9.47 -1.33
C VAL A 59 -8.06 8.95 -2.28
N LEU A 60 -7.88 9.59 -3.45
CA LEU A 60 -6.83 9.22 -4.40
C LEU A 60 -5.43 9.47 -3.82
N LEU A 61 -5.24 10.61 -3.14
CA LEU A 61 -3.96 10.92 -2.49
C LEU A 61 -3.63 9.96 -1.34
N ALA A 62 -4.63 9.42 -0.63
CA ALA A 62 -4.42 8.39 0.38
C ALA A 62 -3.97 7.06 -0.24
N LEU A 63 -4.55 6.68 -1.39
CA LEU A 63 -4.09 5.54 -2.19
C LEU A 63 -2.65 5.73 -2.69
N ASP A 64 -2.31 6.90 -3.21
CA ASP A 64 -0.95 7.21 -3.66
C ASP A 64 0.05 7.22 -2.49
N PHE A 65 -0.38 7.69 -1.31
CA PHE A 65 0.44 7.71 -0.10
C PHE A 65 0.84 6.29 0.33
N ILE A 66 -0.12 5.36 0.43
CA ILE A 66 0.20 3.96 0.82
C ILE A 66 1.10 3.28 -0.23
N ARG A 67 0.85 3.55 -1.52
CA ARG A 67 1.72 3.07 -2.60
C ARG A 67 3.15 3.60 -2.44
N LYS A 68 3.31 4.91 -2.28
CA LYS A 68 4.64 5.54 -2.13
C LYS A 68 5.41 5.01 -0.93
N ILE A 69 4.76 4.82 0.22
CA ILE A 69 5.40 4.21 1.38
C ILE A 69 5.88 2.79 1.04
N ALA A 70 5.08 2.01 0.32
CA ALA A 70 5.43 0.63 0.00
C ALA A 70 6.59 0.48 -0.99
N ILE A 71 6.84 1.47 -1.88
CA ILE A 71 7.88 1.34 -2.93
C ILE A 71 9.08 2.25 -2.77
N SER A 72 9.03 3.24 -1.84
CA SER A 72 10.08 4.27 -1.75
C SER A 72 10.90 4.09 -0.46
N PRO A 73 12.03 3.39 -0.50
CA PRO A 73 12.91 3.27 0.65
C PRO A 73 13.49 4.64 1.03
N LYS A 74 13.72 4.86 2.33
CA LYS A 74 14.34 6.07 2.83
C LYS A 74 15.85 5.90 2.95
N ILE A 75 16.59 6.97 2.67
CA ILE A 75 18.06 6.96 2.73
C ILE A 75 18.54 7.21 4.17
N ASN A 76 17.77 7.98 4.95
CA ASN A 76 18.12 8.29 6.33
C ASN A 76 16.86 8.55 7.18
N LYS A 77 17.03 8.51 8.51
CA LYS A 77 15.95 8.67 9.51
C LYS A 77 15.34 10.07 9.56
N MET A 78 15.98 11.07 8.97
CA MET A 78 15.50 12.46 8.99
C MET A 78 14.58 12.79 7.82
N GLN A 79 14.47 11.91 6.82
CA GLN A 79 13.56 12.12 5.71
C GLN A 79 12.10 12.01 6.18
N PRO A 80 11.26 13.02 5.91
CA PRO A 80 9.85 12.97 6.31
C PRO A 80 9.11 11.86 5.55
N ILE A 81 8.10 11.29 6.19
CA ILE A 81 7.21 10.32 5.56
C ILE A 81 6.29 11.00 4.52
N GLY A 82 5.96 12.27 4.74
CA GLY A 82 5.01 13.01 3.91
C GLY A 82 3.55 12.80 4.33
N PHE A 83 3.34 12.34 5.55
CA PHE A 83 2.02 12.25 6.16
C PHE A 83 1.51 13.64 6.55
N THR A 84 0.20 13.86 6.40
CA THR A 84 -0.48 15.07 6.86
C THR A 84 -1.75 14.64 7.57
N PRO A 85 -1.88 14.84 8.90
CA PRO A 85 -3.08 14.52 9.64
C PRO A 85 -4.23 15.48 9.29
N PHE A 86 -5.42 15.21 9.81
CA PHE A 86 -6.51 16.17 9.79
C PHE A 86 -6.19 17.35 10.71
N LEU A 87 -6.14 18.57 10.14
CA LEU A 87 -5.61 19.76 10.82
C LEU A 87 -6.66 20.62 11.51
N LEU A 88 -7.96 20.35 11.33
CA LEU A 88 -9.04 21.16 11.90
C LEU A 88 -9.48 20.70 13.30
N ASP A 89 -8.74 19.76 13.90
CA ASP A 89 -9.01 19.24 15.24
C ASP A 89 -7.68 19.04 15.97
N ASP A 90 -7.56 19.57 17.19
CA ASP A 90 -6.29 19.55 17.93
C ASP A 90 -5.90 18.15 18.44
N THR A 91 -6.85 17.24 18.58
CA THR A 91 -6.58 15.85 18.98
C THR A 91 -5.99 15.08 17.80
N THR A 92 -6.60 15.17 16.63
CA THR A 92 -6.16 14.44 15.43
C THR A 92 -4.80 14.89 14.91
N LYS A 93 -4.40 16.14 15.14
CA LYS A 93 -3.04 16.64 14.82
C LYS A 93 -1.92 15.84 15.49
N LYS A 94 -2.22 15.23 16.64
CA LYS A 94 -1.25 14.46 17.45
C LYS A 94 -1.44 12.95 17.29
N GLU A 95 -2.50 12.52 16.61
CA GLU A 95 -2.80 11.12 16.37
C GLU A 95 -2.14 10.62 15.09
N CYS A 96 -1.91 9.32 15.02
CA CYS A 96 -1.44 8.67 13.81
C CYS A 96 -2.53 8.62 12.73
N GLY A 97 -2.12 8.62 11.47
CA GLY A 97 -2.93 8.18 10.35
C GLY A 97 -2.97 6.67 10.28
N VAL A 98 -4.12 6.11 9.95
CA VAL A 98 -4.30 4.67 9.81
C VAL A 98 -4.78 4.34 8.41
N PHE A 99 -4.17 3.32 7.81
CA PHE A 99 -4.48 2.86 6.45
C PHE A 99 -4.58 1.34 6.44
N GLU A 100 -5.59 0.81 5.77
CA GLU A 100 -5.77 -0.62 5.54
C GLU A 100 -6.14 -0.85 4.08
N LEU A 101 -5.37 -1.69 3.40
CA LEU A 101 -5.60 -2.07 2.01
C LEU A 101 -5.80 -3.58 1.90
N THR A 102 -6.96 -3.98 1.39
CA THR A 102 -7.24 -5.37 0.98
C THR A 102 -7.12 -5.47 -0.53
N PHE A 103 -6.30 -6.38 -1.03
CA PHE A 103 -6.00 -6.52 -2.45
C PHE A 103 -5.64 -7.95 -2.84
N PHE A 104 -5.70 -8.24 -4.14
CA PHE A 104 -5.30 -9.52 -4.70
C PHE A 104 -4.00 -9.39 -5.50
N VAL A 105 -3.08 -10.30 -5.26
CA VAL A 105 -1.87 -10.53 -6.05
C VAL A 105 -1.84 -12.01 -6.42
N ASN A 106 -1.77 -12.34 -7.72
CA ASN A 106 -1.80 -13.71 -8.23
C ASN A 106 -2.96 -14.54 -7.64
N ASN A 107 -4.14 -13.95 -7.58
CA ASN A 107 -5.37 -14.49 -6.99
C ASN A 107 -5.30 -14.79 -5.48
N ILE A 108 -4.25 -14.39 -4.79
CA ILE A 108 -4.12 -14.50 -3.34
C ILE A 108 -4.52 -13.18 -2.70
N LYS A 109 -5.49 -13.23 -1.78
CA LYS A 109 -5.92 -12.06 -1.00
C LYS A 109 -4.85 -11.67 0.00
N HIS A 110 -4.53 -10.37 0.06
CA HIS A 110 -3.62 -9.77 1.03
C HIS A 110 -4.33 -8.66 1.80
N ILE A 111 -3.89 -8.41 3.03
CA ILE A 111 -4.26 -7.24 3.84
C ILE A 111 -2.96 -6.58 4.28
N TYR A 112 -2.83 -5.32 3.91
CA TYR A 112 -1.71 -4.46 4.29
C TYR A 112 -2.21 -3.33 5.18
N TYR A 113 -1.70 -3.24 6.39
CA TYR A 113 -2.10 -2.29 7.43
C TYR A 113 -0.92 -1.42 7.83
N LEU A 114 -1.17 -0.11 8.00
CA LEU A 114 -0.19 0.89 8.42
C LEU A 114 -0.78 1.85 9.45
N GLU A 115 0.00 2.13 10.51
CA GLU A 115 -0.15 3.32 11.35
C GLU A 115 1.10 4.20 11.19
N VAL A 116 0.91 5.47 10.88
CA VAL A 116 2.02 6.41 10.62
C VAL A 116 1.79 7.74 11.31
N ASP A 117 2.88 8.38 11.72
CA ASP A 117 2.91 9.80 12.04
C ASP A 117 3.86 10.55 11.08
N ASN A 118 4.20 11.80 11.38
CA ASN A 118 5.08 12.60 10.54
C ASN A 118 6.52 12.07 10.48
N SER A 119 6.94 11.30 11.47
CA SER A 119 8.33 10.88 11.69
C SER A 119 8.57 9.39 11.46
N ALA A 120 7.56 8.56 11.73
CA ALA A 120 7.73 7.11 11.75
C ALA A 120 6.50 6.35 11.23
N VAL A 121 6.76 5.16 10.71
CA VAL A 121 5.76 4.10 10.60
C VAL A 121 5.70 3.44 11.97
N LEU A 122 4.61 3.65 12.70
CA LEU A 122 4.43 3.18 14.08
C LEU A 122 4.12 1.69 14.12
N LYS A 123 3.17 1.27 13.26
CA LYS A 123 2.82 -0.14 13.06
C LYS A 123 2.68 -0.47 11.58
N GLU A 124 3.05 -1.68 11.23
CA GLU A 124 2.88 -2.21 9.88
C GLU A 124 2.62 -3.71 9.96
N THR A 125 1.60 -4.21 9.27
CA THR A 125 1.38 -5.65 9.15
C THR A 125 1.03 -6.02 7.72
N LEU A 126 1.53 -7.17 7.29
CA LEU A 126 1.16 -7.78 6.02
C LEU A 126 0.67 -9.20 6.27
N LYS A 127 -0.57 -9.45 5.88
CA LYS A 127 -1.20 -10.77 5.94
C LYS A 127 -1.60 -11.22 4.55
N TYR A 128 -1.69 -12.53 4.36
CA TYR A 128 -2.19 -13.12 3.14
C TYR A 128 -3.10 -14.31 3.47
N TYR A 129 -3.91 -14.73 2.50
CA TYR A 129 -4.81 -15.86 2.63
C TYR A 129 -4.36 -17.00 1.72
N PRO A 130 -3.51 -17.92 2.21
CA PRO A 130 -3.11 -19.12 1.45
C PRO A 130 -4.26 -20.13 1.29
N GLY A 131 -5.35 -19.93 1.99
CA GLY A 131 -6.59 -20.66 1.99
C GLY A 131 -7.67 -19.83 2.67
N LYS A 132 -8.54 -20.43 3.46
CA LYS A 132 -9.63 -19.70 4.16
C LYS A 132 -9.15 -18.89 5.36
N GLN A 133 -8.06 -19.28 6.00
CA GLN A 133 -7.51 -18.61 7.18
C GLN A 133 -6.38 -17.66 6.80
N PRO A 134 -6.31 -16.44 7.40
CA PRO A 134 -5.21 -15.53 7.20
C PRO A 134 -3.92 -16.09 7.84
N ALA A 135 -2.80 -15.83 7.18
CA ALA A 135 -1.47 -16.04 7.71
C ALA A 135 -0.71 -14.72 7.69
N GLU A 136 0.03 -14.43 8.76
CA GLU A 136 0.90 -13.26 8.80
C GLU A 136 2.16 -13.52 7.98
N ILE A 137 2.57 -12.54 7.17
CA ILE A 137 3.88 -12.51 6.54
C ILE A 137 4.84 -11.83 7.51
N PHE A 138 4.49 -10.64 7.98
CA PHE A 138 5.20 -9.94 9.04
C PHE A 138 4.28 -9.02 9.83
N SER A 139 4.71 -8.71 11.05
CA SER A 139 4.24 -7.58 11.86
C SER A 139 5.42 -6.75 12.32
N ARG A 140 5.25 -5.44 12.36
CA ARG A 140 6.29 -4.49 12.74
C ARG A 140 5.71 -3.42 13.66
N GLU A 141 6.50 -3.06 14.68
CA GLU A 141 6.25 -1.91 15.55
C GLU A 141 7.53 -1.07 15.68
N THR A 142 7.36 0.25 15.79
CA THR A 142 8.45 1.18 16.14
C THR A 142 8.31 1.61 17.58
N ILE A 143 9.28 1.25 18.41
CA ILE A 143 9.32 1.55 19.85
C ILE A 143 10.57 2.40 20.11
N HIS A 144 10.38 3.61 20.64
CA HIS A 144 11.46 4.56 20.89
C HIS A 144 12.36 4.81 19.67
N GLY A 145 11.76 4.88 18.47
CA GLY A 145 12.48 5.10 17.21
C GLY A 145 13.23 3.89 16.66
N ILE A 146 13.10 2.72 17.29
CA ILE A 146 13.70 1.46 16.86
C ILE A 146 12.63 0.56 16.26
N THR A 147 12.91 0.03 15.09
CA THR A 147 12.03 -0.91 14.40
C THR A 147 12.20 -2.33 14.94
N HIS A 148 11.08 -2.98 15.28
CA HIS A 148 11.01 -4.39 15.68
C HIS A 148 10.12 -5.13 14.70
N ILE A 149 10.68 -6.15 14.01
CA ILE A 149 9.97 -6.96 13.02
C ILE A 149 9.82 -8.38 13.55
N ARG A 150 8.60 -8.91 13.49
CA ARG A 150 8.30 -10.33 13.71
C ARG A 150 7.79 -10.92 12.41
N LEU A 151 8.31 -12.08 12.05
CA LEU A 151 7.87 -12.83 10.87
C LEU A 151 6.82 -13.86 11.24
N GLY A 152 5.89 -14.08 10.33
CA GLY A 152 4.88 -15.12 10.47
C GLY A 152 5.50 -16.53 10.42
N SER A 153 4.86 -17.49 11.07
CA SER A 153 5.35 -18.86 11.21
C SER A 153 5.56 -19.62 9.88
N LYS A 154 4.93 -19.16 8.80
CA LYS A 154 5.08 -19.76 7.46
C LYS A 154 6.21 -19.14 6.63
N VAL A 155 6.82 -18.07 7.10
CA VAL A 155 7.95 -17.41 6.44
C VAL A 155 9.23 -18.17 6.71
N LYS A 156 10.01 -18.40 5.65
CA LYS A 156 11.26 -19.18 5.72
C LYS A 156 12.47 -18.26 5.47
N LEU A 157 12.74 -17.38 6.43
CA LEU A 157 13.99 -16.62 6.47
C LEU A 157 14.87 -17.16 7.60
N ASN A 158 16.17 -17.23 7.35
CA ASN A 158 17.13 -17.55 8.41
C ASN A 158 17.36 -16.35 9.33
N VAL A 159 18.00 -16.57 10.47
CA VAL A 159 18.24 -15.53 11.50
C VAL A 159 18.98 -14.34 10.94
N ALA A 160 20.02 -14.55 10.14
CA ALA A 160 20.83 -13.47 9.57
C ALA A 160 20.04 -12.61 8.57
N GLU A 161 19.14 -13.21 7.80
CA GLU A 161 18.23 -12.48 6.87
C GLU A 161 17.20 -11.66 7.65
N GLN A 162 16.64 -12.20 8.74
CA GLN A 162 15.72 -11.47 9.61
C GLN A 162 16.40 -10.26 10.27
N GLU A 163 17.61 -10.45 10.81
CA GLU A 163 18.41 -9.37 11.39
C GLU A 163 18.72 -8.28 10.34
N LYS A 164 19.14 -8.67 9.13
CA LYS A 164 19.39 -7.72 8.03
C LYS A 164 18.13 -6.93 7.68
N LEU A 165 16.97 -7.58 7.57
CA LEU A 165 15.71 -6.91 7.29
C LEU A 165 15.39 -5.89 8.38
N GLN A 166 15.54 -6.27 9.66
CA GLN A 166 15.26 -5.39 10.78
C GLN A 166 16.22 -4.19 10.84
N VAL A 167 17.51 -4.42 10.70
CA VAL A 167 18.54 -3.36 10.75
C VAL A 167 18.38 -2.37 9.59
N ASN A 168 18.05 -2.86 8.40
CA ASN A 168 17.87 -2.03 7.21
C ASN A 168 16.52 -1.31 7.17
N THR A 169 15.54 -1.71 7.98
CA THR A 169 14.24 -1.05 8.03
C THR A 169 14.29 0.14 9.00
N LEU A 170 14.50 1.34 8.47
CA LEU A 170 14.45 2.57 9.26
C LEU A 170 13.04 2.82 9.80
N SER A 171 12.95 3.59 10.91
CA SER A 171 11.66 3.92 11.54
C SER A 171 10.69 4.64 10.59
N ASN A 172 11.20 5.40 9.63
CA ASN A 172 10.43 6.22 8.69
C ASN A 172 10.18 5.57 7.32
N MET A 173 10.41 4.27 7.17
CA MET A 173 10.07 3.52 5.95
C MET A 173 9.35 2.22 6.25
N SER A 174 8.65 1.65 5.25
CA SER A 174 7.98 0.37 5.37
C SER A 174 8.95 -0.81 5.25
N VAL A 175 8.57 -1.96 5.80
CA VAL A 175 9.29 -3.24 5.58
C VAL A 175 9.26 -3.62 4.10
N VAL A 176 8.13 -3.35 3.42
CA VAL A 176 7.99 -3.62 1.99
C VAL A 176 9.00 -2.82 1.17
N SER A 177 9.17 -1.51 1.47
CA SER A 177 10.15 -0.68 0.76
C SER A 177 11.60 -1.01 1.15
N ALA A 178 11.86 -1.38 2.40
CA ALA A 178 13.20 -1.79 2.86
C ALA A 178 13.68 -3.04 2.13
N TYR A 179 12.77 -3.95 1.78
CA TYR A 179 13.10 -5.14 0.99
C TYR A 179 13.70 -4.80 -0.38
N ALA A 180 13.31 -3.68 -1.01
CA ALA A 180 13.86 -3.27 -2.30
C ALA A 180 15.40 -3.09 -2.31
N THR A 181 16.00 -2.85 -1.16
CA THR A 181 17.45 -2.71 -0.98
C THR A 181 18.10 -3.94 -0.35
N ALA A 182 17.32 -4.98 -0.07
CA ALA A 182 17.80 -6.20 0.57
C ALA A 182 18.44 -7.16 -0.44
N ASN A 183 19.61 -7.71 -0.10
CA ASN A 183 20.29 -8.70 -0.92
C ASN A 183 20.03 -10.13 -0.39
N PHE A 184 18.75 -10.52 -0.34
CA PHE A 184 18.30 -11.88 -0.06
C PHE A 184 16.89 -12.08 -0.65
N MET A 185 16.49 -13.34 -0.83
CA MET A 185 15.19 -13.68 -1.41
C MET A 185 14.11 -13.76 -0.33
N PHE A 186 13.03 -13.03 -0.53
CA PHE A 186 11.80 -13.11 0.28
C PHE A 186 10.58 -13.08 -0.64
N PRO A 187 10.20 -14.25 -1.20
CA PRO A 187 9.22 -14.32 -2.30
C PRO A 187 7.85 -13.71 -1.96
N GLU A 188 7.43 -13.76 -0.69
CA GLU A 188 6.17 -13.16 -0.25
C GLU A 188 6.21 -11.63 -0.33
N LEU A 189 7.31 -11.00 0.11
CA LEU A 189 7.49 -9.55 0.01
C LEU A 189 7.75 -9.11 -1.42
N GLU A 190 8.53 -9.87 -2.18
CA GLU A 190 8.83 -9.56 -3.59
C GLU A 190 7.56 -9.46 -4.42
N ARG A 191 6.62 -10.39 -4.25
CA ARG A 191 5.32 -10.36 -4.93
C ARG A 191 4.52 -9.09 -4.60
N VAL A 192 4.48 -8.71 -3.33
CA VAL A 192 3.76 -7.52 -2.88
C VAL A 192 4.46 -6.24 -3.33
N TYR A 193 5.78 -6.17 -3.23
CA TYR A 193 6.56 -5.04 -3.73
C TYR A 193 6.35 -4.84 -5.24
N ASN A 194 6.45 -5.91 -6.03
CA ASN A 194 6.21 -5.86 -7.48
C ASN A 194 4.77 -5.46 -7.83
N TYR A 195 3.78 -5.84 -7.01
CA TYR A 195 2.42 -5.37 -7.19
C TYR A 195 2.32 -3.85 -7.05
N PHE A 196 2.87 -3.26 -5.99
CA PHE A 196 2.87 -1.81 -5.79
C PHE A 196 3.70 -1.07 -6.83
N LEU A 197 4.81 -1.64 -7.28
CA LEU A 197 5.73 -1.01 -8.22
C LEU A 197 5.22 -1.07 -9.66
N LYS A 198 4.80 -2.26 -10.14
CA LYS A 198 4.55 -2.55 -11.55
C LYS A 198 3.08 -2.64 -11.93
N GLN A 199 2.21 -3.09 -11.02
CA GLN A 199 0.80 -3.32 -11.33
C GLN A 199 -0.11 -2.19 -10.86
N TRP A 200 0.35 -1.37 -9.95
CA TRP A 200 -0.37 -0.21 -9.45
C TRP A 200 0.21 1.06 -10.08
N LEU A 201 -0.46 1.58 -11.09
CA LEU A 201 -0.06 2.81 -11.76
C LEU A 201 -0.17 4.03 -10.82
N PRO A 202 0.68 5.05 -10.99
CA PRO A 202 0.59 6.28 -10.20
C PRO A 202 -0.73 7.01 -10.44
N ILE A 203 -1.13 7.82 -9.47
CA ILE A 203 -2.29 8.69 -9.59
C ILE A 203 -1.97 9.81 -10.58
N LEU A 204 -2.77 9.92 -11.64
CA LEU A 204 -2.68 11.00 -12.61
C LEU A 204 -3.54 12.17 -12.16
N LEU A 205 -2.95 13.34 -12.01
CA LEU A 205 -3.65 14.58 -11.69
C LEU A 205 -3.86 15.40 -12.98
N PRO A 206 -4.82 16.35 -13.01
CA PRO A 206 -5.07 17.19 -14.20
C PRO A 206 -3.84 17.95 -14.71
N GLN A 207 -2.91 18.29 -13.83
CA GLN A 207 -1.66 18.96 -14.15
C GLN A 207 -0.50 18.00 -14.50
N THR A 208 -0.73 16.68 -14.49
CA THR A 208 0.29 15.71 -14.89
C THR A 208 0.58 15.85 -16.39
N ASP A 209 1.83 16.03 -16.76
CA ASP A 209 2.25 16.00 -18.15
C ASP A 209 2.16 14.55 -18.68
N LEU A 210 1.02 14.24 -19.28
CA LEU A 210 0.72 12.91 -19.79
C LEU A 210 1.66 12.49 -20.93
N LYS A 211 2.17 13.47 -21.72
CA LYS A 211 3.08 13.16 -22.82
C LYS A 211 4.41 12.65 -22.30
N THR A 212 5.02 13.35 -21.36
CA THR A 212 6.28 12.93 -20.73
C THR A 212 6.11 11.61 -19.97
N TRP A 213 4.98 11.46 -19.25
CA TRP A 213 4.69 10.23 -18.54
C TRP A 213 4.53 9.02 -19.47
N THR A 214 3.77 9.15 -20.56
CA THR A 214 3.54 8.07 -21.55
C THR A 214 4.84 7.68 -22.24
N THR A 215 5.68 8.64 -22.58
CA THR A 215 6.98 8.36 -23.21
C THR A 215 7.89 7.59 -22.27
N GLY A 216 7.97 7.96 -21.00
CA GLY A 216 8.77 7.26 -19.99
C GLY A 216 8.33 5.81 -19.76
N GLU A 217 7.02 5.56 -19.69
CA GLU A 217 6.48 4.18 -19.57
C GLU A 217 6.79 3.32 -20.80
N MET A 218 6.67 3.90 -22.01
CA MET A 218 6.99 3.20 -23.27
C MET A 218 8.48 2.87 -23.39
N GLU A 219 9.37 3.73 -22.91
CA GLU A 219 10.81 3.49 -22.87
C GLU A 219 11.15 2.38 -21.87
N ALA A 220 10.58 2.43 -20.65
CA ALA A 220 10.75 1.41 -19.63
C ALA A 220 10.27 0.02 -20.08
N GLU A 221 9.15 -0.06 -20.84
CA GLU A 221 8.68 -1.31 -21.44
C GLU A 221 9.63 -1.84 -22.52
N LYS A 222 10.24 -0.97 -23.32
CA LYS A 222 11.21 -1.38 -24.35
C LYS A 222 12.49 -1.94 -23.72
N GLU A 223 13.01 -1.30 -22.67
CA GLU A 223 14.17 -1.77 -21.92
C GLU A 223 13.91 -3.15 -21.30
N ASN A 224 12.75 -3.34 -20.65
CA ASN A 224 12.38 -4.63 -20.06
C ASN A 224 12.23 -5.75 -21.10
N LYS A 225 11.83 -5.46 -22.36
CA LYS A 225 11.75 -6.45 -23.46
C LYS A 225 13.10 -6.76 -24.10
N SER A 226 14.11 -5.92 -23.93
CA SER A 226 15.46 -6.19 -24.45
C SER A 226 16.31 -7.11 -23.57
N PHE A 227 15.82 -7.47 -22.37
CA PHE A 227 16.49 -8.39 -21.44
C PHE A 227 15.81 -9.78 -21.36
N LEU A 228 14.85 -10.08 -22.22
CA LEU A 228 14.22 -11.40 -22.42
C LEU A 228 14.61 -11.99 -23.78
#